data_4a827823dce6b87283a3a5e54c47f4d9
#
_entry.id   4a827823dce6b87283a3a5e54c47f4d9
#
_cell.length_a   1.000
_cell.length_b   1.000
_cell.length_c   1.000
_cell.angle_alpha   90.00
_cell.angle_beta   90.00
_cell.angle_gamma   90.00
#
_symmetry.space_group_name_H-M   'P 1'
#
loop_
_entity.id
_entity.type
_entity.pdbx_description
1 polymer ?
#
loop_
_entity_poly.entity_id
_entity_poly.type
_entity_poly.pdbx_seq_one_letter_code
_entity_poly.pdbx_strand_id
1 'polypeptide(L)'
;RGARLPAEILHLDHIITRLADKGDHVELSFRNGSKTLTVQARQVVLALPPRLVEERLEFDPPLNGQLRESLRETPTWMAGNAKALAAYGGADGMDTSGLDRAAFWREDGLSGNAVAGHPRAVLGEVHDACDALGARAALSAFFALPISVRGAFRLGLPLLVRSQLSQLFGPRAQEAEIRIQDWADEPWTCAKLDQTPSDAHPTYDNRLLQTPAWNGQLHFGGSESAAFGGGYMEGALEAAGRLRREILTTRAARLNDTTVPTSCAS
;
A
#
# COMPACT_ATOMS: atom_id res chain seq x y z
N ARG A 1 -15.86 1.15 0.10
CA ARG A 1 -16.04 2.14 -1.03
C ARG A 1 -16.17 1.46 -2.40
N GLY A 2 -15.68 0.24 -2.58
CA GLY A 2 -15.88 -0.54 -3.84
C GLY A 2 -17.35 -0.83 -4.19
N ALA A 3 -18.25 -0.79 -3.22
CA ALA A 3 -19.68 -1.05 -3.42
C ALA A 3 -20.42 -0.03 -4.32
N ARG A 4 -19.74 1.06 -4.77
CA ARG A 4 -20.30 2.05 -5.71
C ARG A 4 -19.84 1.86 -7.15
N LEU A 5 -18.90 0.94 -7.38
CA LEU A 5 -18.42 0.63 -8.72
C LEU A 5 -19.23 -0.55 -9.27
N PRO A 6 -19.62 -0.52 -10.56
CA PRO A 6 -20.17 -1.69 -11.21
C PRO A 6 -19.19 -2.87 -11.11
N ALA A 7 -19.70 -4.06 -10.78
CA ALA A 7 -18.84 -5.23 -10.55
C ALA A 7 -18.03 -5.62 -11.80
N GLU A 8 -18.59 -5.37 -12.98
CA GLU A 8 -18.02 -5.68 -14.29
C GLU A 8 -16.78 -4.85 -14.65
N ILE A 9 -16.48 -3.76 -13.93
CA ILE A 9 -15.27 -2.96 -14.17
C ILE A 9 -14.12 -3.30 -13.24
N LEU A 10 -14.35 -4.19 -12.26
CA LEU A 10 -13.33 -4.64 -11.31
C LEU A 10 -12.85 -6.04 -11.69
N HIS A 11 -11.62 -6.14 -12.14
CA HIS A 11 -11.00 -7.39 -12.52
C HIS A 11 -9.89 -7.74 -11.52
N LEU A 12 -10.14 -8.72 -10.65
CA LEU A 12 -9.16 -9.25 -9.71
C LEU A 12 -8.27 -10.31 -10.39
N ASP A 13 -7.14 -10.63 -9.75
CA ASP A 13 -6.16 -11.63 -10.21
C ASP A 13 -5.56 -11.34 -11.60
N HIS A 14 -5.55 -10.06 -12.00
CA HIS A 14 -4.95 -9.60 -13.25
C HIS A 14 -3.62 -8.91 -12.96
N ILE A 15 -2.53 -9.65 -13.09
CA ILE A 15 -1.19 -9.13 -12.85
C ILE A 15 -0.67 -8.49 -14.14
N ILE A 16 -0.53 -7.17 -14.16
CA ILE A 16 0.07 -6.46 -15.29
C ILE A 16 1.56 -6.81 -15.40
N THR A 17 2.01 -7.06 -16.63
CA THR A 17 3.39 -7.45 -16.92
C THR A 17 4.06 -6.56 -17.95
N ARG A 18 3.30 -6.04 -18.92
CA ARG A 18 3.85 -5.21 -20.01
C ARG A 18 2.85 -4.16 -20.44
N LEU A 19 3.39 -3.00 -20.84
CA LEU A 19 2.67 -1.92 -21.51
C LEU A 19 3.39 -1.60 -22.81
N ALA A 20 2.63 -1.45 -23.89
CA ALA A 20 3.17 -1.04 -25.19
C ALA A 20 2.40 0.17 -25.75
N ASP A 21 3.12 1.26 -26.05
CA ASP A 21 2.57 2.42 -26.72
C ASP A 21 2.40 2.09 -28.22
N LYS A 22 1.16 2.17 -28.69
CA LYS A 22 0.80 1.96 -30.12
C LYS A 22 0.47 3.27 -30.84
N GLY A 23 0.73 4.41 -30.18
CA GLY A 23 0.49 5.75 -30.71
C GLY A 23 -0.91 6.29 -30.39
N ASP A 24 -1.96 5.60 -30.79
CA ASP A 24 -3.35 5.97 -30.53
C ASP A 24 -3.95 5.32 -29.26
N HIS A 25 -3.34 4.23 -28.80
CA HIS A 25 -3.71 3.52 -27.58
C HIS A 25 -2.49 2.87 -26.93
N VAL A 26 -2.66 2.40 -25.69
CA VAL A 26 -1.72 1.56 -24.97
C VAL A 26 -2.26 0.15 -24.92
N GLU A 27 -1.43 -0.81 -25.32
CA GLU A 27 -1.71 -2.23 -25.16
C GLU A 27 -1.12 -2.73 -23.82
N LEU A 28 -1.97 -3.33 -23.00
CA LEU A 28 -1.59 -3.86 -21.68
C LEU A 28 -1.64 -5.39 -21.73
N SER A 29 -0.57 -6.03 -21.27
CA SER A 29 -0.53 -7.47 -21.08
C SER A 29 -0.67 -7.83 -19.61
N PHE A 30 -1.57 -8.76 -19.32
CA PHE A 30 -1.84 -9.26 -17.98
C PHE A 30 -1.64 -10.76 -17.92
N ARG A 31 -1.15 -11.23 -16.78
CA ARG A 31 -1.17 -12.64 -16.41
C ARG A 31 -2.31 -12.91 -15.44
N ASN A 32 -3.12 -13.93 -15.76
CA ASN A 32 -4.17 -14.47 -14.90
C ASN A 32 -3.95 -15.99 -14.80
N GLY A 33 -3.31 -16.44 -13.72
CA GLY A 33 -2.80 -17.81 -13.61
C GLY A 33 -1.80 -18.12 -14.73
N SER A 34 -2.09 -19.12 -15.57
CA SER A 34 -1.29 -19.52 -16.73
C SER A 34 -1.66 -18.78 -18.02
N LYS A 35 -2.72 -17.98 -18.02
CA LYS A 35 -3.20 -17.28 -19.23
C LYS A 35 -2.60 -15.89 -19.32
N THR A 36 -2.28 -15.47 -20.53
CA THR A 36 -1.97 -14.09 -20.87
C THR A 36 -3.18 -13.46 -21.53
N LEU A 37 -3.57 -12.29 -21.06
CA LEU A 37 -4.67 -11.48 -21.57
C LEU A 37 -4.12 -10.16 -22.07
N THR A 38 -4.72 -9.62 -23.12
CA THR A 38 -4.36 -8.32 -23.66
C THR A 38 -5.56 -7.40 -23.64
N VAL A 39 -5.37 -6.15 -23.19
CA VAL A 39 -6.39 -5.11 -23.17
C VAL A 39 -5.82 -3.86 -23.84
N GLN A 40 -6.66 -3.15 -24.59
CA GLN A 40 -6.32 -1.88 -25.18
C GLN A 40 -7.00 -0.73 -24.43
N ALA A 41 -6.25 0.30 -24.11
CA ALA A 41 -6.75 1.47 -23.40
C ALA A 41 -6.20 2.77 -24.02
N ARG A 42 -7.02 3.81 -24.10
CA ARG A 42 -6.57 5.14 -24.57
C ARG A 42 -5.70 5.85 -23.55
N GLN A 43 -5.91 5.60 -22.30
CA GLN A 43 -5.15 6.14 -21.17
C GLN A 43 -5.03 5.09 -20.08
N VAL A 44 -3.88 5.05 -19.44
CA VAL A 44 -3.55 4.10 -18.36
C VAL A 44 -3.09 4.89 -17.15
N VAL A 45 -3.60 4.53 -15.99
CA VAL A 45 -3.13 5.02 -14.69
C VAL A 45 -2.51 3.87 -13.93
N LEU A 46 -1.23 3.97 -13.63
CA LEU A 46 -0.53 3.04 -12.75
C LEU A 46 -0.61 3.57 -11.31
N ALA A 47 -1.56 3.04 -10.53
CA ALA A 47 -1.69 3.31 -9.09
C ALA A 47 -0.95 2.23 -8.29
N LEU A 48 0.34 2.07 -8.60
CA LEU A 48 1.23 1.04 -8.08
C LEU A 48 2.45 1.70 -7.43
N PRO A 49 3.11 1.02 -6.46
CA PRO A 49 4.37 1.50 -5.90
C PRO A 49 5.43 1.73 -7.00
N PRO A 50 6.09 2.89 -7.04
CA PRO A 50 7.01 3.26 -8.14
C PRO A 50 8.15 2.26 -8.36
N ARG A 51 8.77 1.77 -7.29
CA ARG A 51 9.84 0.76 -7.37
C ARG A 51 9.35 -0.56 -7.94
N LEU A 52 8.10 -0.97 -7.65
CA LEU A 52 7.52 -2.17 -8.25
C LEU A 52 7.21 -1.99 -9.74
N VAL A 53 6.82 -0.78 -10.15
CA VAL A 53 6.64 -0.43 -11.57
C VAL A 53 7.96 -0.59 -12.31
N GLU A 54 9.05 -0.02 -11.79
CA GLU A 54 10.38 -0.12 -12.41
C GLU A 54 10.93 -1.56 -12.41
N GLU A 55 10.72 -2.30 -11.32
CA GLU A 55 11.25 -3.66 -11.13
C GLU A 55 10.53 -4.71 -11.99
N ARG A 56 9.22 -4.55 -12.24
CA ARG A 56 8.36 -5.65 -12.70
C ARG A 56 7.66 -5.42 -14.02
N LEU A 57 7.55 -4.17 -14.48
CA LEU A 57 6.83 -3.89 -15.71
C LEU A 57 7.79 -3.67 -16.88
N GLU A 58 7.48 -4.31 -17.99
CA GLU A 58 8.12 -4.05 -19.27
C GLU A 58 7.40 -2.91 -20.00
N PHE A 59 8.16 -1.95 -20.52
CA PHE A 59 7.66 -0.81 -21.28
C PHE A 59 8.21 -0.82 -22.71
N ASP A 60 7.34 -0.65 -23.69
CA ASP A 60 7.67 -0.61 -25.11
C ASP A 60 6.98 0.59 -25.79
N PRO A 61 7.72 1.65 -26.22
CA PRO A 61 9.16 1.83 -26.01
C PRO A 61 9.52 2.00 -24.52
N PRO A 62 10.79 1.76 -24.16
CA PRO A 62 11.27 1.95 -22.81
C PRO A 62 10.99 3.38 -22.32
N LEU A 63 10.65 3.52 -21.04
CA LEU A 63 10.56 4.84 -20.40
C LEU A 63 11.90 5.56 -20.48
N ASN A 64 11.88 6.89 -20.57
CA ASN A 64 13.12 7.65 -20.55
C ASN A 64 13.91 7.42 -19.26
N GLY A 65 15.24 7.57 -19.34
CA GLY A 65 16.14 7.23 -18.24
C GLY A 65 15.86 8.01 -16.95
N GLN A 66 15.49 9.29 -17.04
CA GLN A 66 15.18 10.12 -15.89
C GLN A 66 13.91 9.65 -15.17
N LEU A 67 12.87 9.28 -15.92
CA LEU A 67 11.64 8.76 -15.33
C LEU A 67 11.86 7.38 -14.68
N ARG A 68 12.64 6.50 -15.32
CA ARG A 68 13.02 5.21 -14.72
C ARG A 68 13.78 5.37 -13.41
N GLU A 69 14.75 6.29 -13.39
CA GLU A 69 15.51 6.58 -12.17
C GLU A 69 14.60 7.17 -11.09
N SER A 70 13.68 8.07 -11.46
CA SER A 70 12.68 8.61 -10.53
C SER A 70 11.78 7.53 -9.93
N LEU A 71 11.34 6.56 -10.71
CA LEU A 71 10.57 5.40 -10.20
C LEU A 71 11.40 4.58 -9.21
N ARG A 72 12.66 4.32 -9.53
CA ARG A 72 13.59 3.55 -8.70
C ARG A 72 13.94 4.25 -7.39
N GLU A 73 14.15 5.57 -7.42
CA GLU A 73 14.50 6.36 -6.26
C GLU A 73 13.31 6.70 -5.34
N THR A 74 12.08 6.46 -5.80
CA THR A 74 10.89 6.72 -5.01
C THR A 74 10.49 5.49 -4.21
N PRO A 75 10.80 5.43 -2.90
CA PRO A 75 10.51 4.26 -2.07
C PRO A 75 9.02 4.18 -1.72
N THR A 76 8.55 3.00 -1.35
CA THR A 76 7.24 2.81 -0.78
C THR A 76 7.30 2.99 0.74
N TRP A 77 6.64 4.03 1.25
CA TRP A 77 6.59 4.30 2.69
C TRP A 77 6.08 3.08 3.47
N MET A 78 6.82 2.69 4.49
CA MET A 78 6.51 1.56 5.37
C MET A 78 6.48 0.18 4.70
N ALA A 79 6.94 0.01 3.45
CA ALA A 79 6.98 -1.29 2.80
C ALA A 79 7.83 -2.33 3.56
N GLY A 80 8.85 -1.88 4.28
CA GLY A 80 9.68 -2.72 5.13
C GLY A 80 9.15 -2.94 6.55
N ASN A 81 8.00 -2.39 6.91
CA ASN A 81 7.46 -2.49 8.25
C ASN A 81 6.63 -3.76 8.47
N ALA A 82 6.43 -4.10 9.74
CA ALA A 82 5.51 -5.15 10.15
C ALA A 82 4.66 -4.68 11.33
N LYS A 83 3.44 -5.18 11.39
CA LYS A 83 2.49 -4.95 12.49
C LYS A 83 2.08 -6.26 13.15
N ALA A 84 1.89 -6.21 14.46
CA ALA A 84 1.17 -7.22 15.21
C ALA A 84 -0.16 -6.65 15.71
N LEU A 85 -1.21 -7.45 15.65
CA LEU A 85 -2.47 -7.22 16.34
C LEU A 85 -2.64 -8.32 17.38
N ALA A 86 -2.76 -7.92 18.63
CA ALA A 86 -3.08 -8.79 19.75
C ALA A 86 -4.54 -8.58 20.11
N ALA A 87 -5.39 -9.56 19.84
CA ALA A 87 -6.81 -9.52 20.16
C ALA A 87 -7.12 -10.39 21.38
N TYR A 88 -7.98 -9.90 22.25
CA TYR A 88 -8.38 -10.59 23.50
C TYR A 88 -9.88 -10.89 23.43
N GLY A 89 -10.29 -12.06 23.90
CA GLY A 89 -11.71 -12.42 23.95
C GLY A 89 -12.28 -13.20 22.76
N GLY A 90 -11.42 -13.84 21.96
CA GLY A 90 -11.80 -14.76 20.87
C GLY A 90 -12.24 -14.07 19.57
N ALA A 91 -11.71 -14.55 18.42
CA ALA A 91 -11.90 -13.90 17.11
C ALA A 91 -13.27 -14.17 16.47
N ASP A 92 -14.02 -15.22 16.87
CA ASP A 92 -15.12 -15.75 16.07
C ASP A 92 -16.51 -15.68 16.73
N GLY A 93 -16.71 -14.80 17.70
CA GLY A 93 -18.03 -14.70 18.34
C GLY A 93 -18.49 -16.00 19.06
N MET A 94 -17.61 -16.99 19.17
CA MET A 94 -17.84 -18.19 19.96
C MET A 94 -17.91 -17.81 21.42
N ASP A 95 -18.85 -18.41 22.11
CA ASP A 95 -19.14 -18.24 23.51
C ASP A 95 -17.88 -18.37 24.38
N THR A 96 -17.25 -17.24 24.64
CA THR A 96 -16.16 -17.10 25.60
C THR A 96 -16.73 -16.60 26.92
N SER A 97 -17.83 -17.24 27.37
CA SER A 97 -18.41 -17.01 28.68
C SER A 97 -17.34 -17.28 29.75
N GLY A 98 -16.60 -16.24 30.13
CA GLY A 98 -15.54 -16.31 31.14
C GLY A 98 -14.24 -15.59 30.77
N LEU A 99 -14.00 -15.22 29.51
CA LEU A 99 -12.86 -14.36 29.16
C LEU A 99 -13.30 -12.89 29.22
N ASP A 100 -12.62 -12.16 30.08
CA ASP A 100 -12.81 -10.72 30.23
C ASP A 100 -12.41 -10.02 28.93
N ARG A 101 -13.42 -9.54 28.19
CA ARG A 101 -13.24 -8.85 26.92
C ARG A 101 -12.80 -7.41 27.08
N ALA A 102 -12.80 -6.90 28.29
CA ALA A 102 -12.44 -5.54 28.59
C ALA A 102 -10.92 -5.32 28.46
N ALA A 103 -10.54 -4.09 28.23
CA ALA A 103 -9.16 -3.66 28.19
C ALA A 103 -8.55 -3.74 29.60
N PHE A 104 -8.13 -4.95 30.03
CA PHE A 104 -7.65 -5.25 31.37
C PHE A 104 -6.51 -4.36 31.85
N TRP A 105 -5.68 -3.86 30.93
CA TRP A 105 -4.61 -2.91 31.28
C TRP A 105 -5.13 -1.60 31.85
N ARG A 106 -6.38 -1.22 31.56
CA ARG A 106 -7.01 -0.01 32.09
C ARG A 106 -7.37 -0.16 33.56
N GLU A 107 -7.62 -1.39 34.04
CA GLU A 107 -7.83 -1.69 35.46
C GLU A 107 -6.59 -1.36 36.29
N ASP A 108 -5.40 -1.57 35.68
CA ASP A 108 -4.11 -1.26 36.28
C ASP A 108 -3.68 0.22 36.04
N GLY A 109 -4.56 1.04 35.48
CA GLY A 109 -4.31 2.46 35.18
C GLY A 109 -3.43 2.70 33.95
N LEU A 110 -3.22 1.67 33.11
CA LEU A 110 -2.39 1.78 31.90
C LEU A 110 -3.23 2.22 30.69
N SER A 111 -2.63 3.03 29.80
CA SER A 111 -3.30 3.54 28.61
C SER A 111 -3.40 2.52 27.46
N GLY A 112 -2.66 1.42 27.51
CA GLY A 112 -2.48 0.50 26.39
C GLY A 112 -1.46 1.01 25.36
N ASN A 113 -0.83 2.17 25.58
CA ASN A 113 0.22 2.70 24.73
C ASN A 113 1.58 2.54 25.40
N ALA A 114 2.58 2.11 24.61
CA ALA A 114 3.95 1.97 25.08
C ALA A 114 4.94 2.21 23.92
N VAL A 115 6.09 2.78 24.25
CA VAL A 115 7.24 2.91 23.35
C VAL A 115 8.43 2.20 23.98
N ALA A 116 9.04 1.31 23.22
CA ALA A 116 10.20 0.57 23.70
C ALA A 116 11.50 1.26 23.30
N GLY A 117 12.23 1.76 24.29
CA GLY A 117 13.57 2.33 24.10
C GLY A 117 14.72 1.31 24.13
N HIS A 118 14.42 0.01 24.25
CA HIS A 118 15.45 -1.02 24.37
C HIS A 118 15.85 -1.57 22.99
N PRO A 119 17.16 -1.67 22.68
CA PRO A 119 17.64 -2.11 21.37
C PRO A 119 17.32 -3.57 21.00
N ARG A 120 16.86 -4.37 21.97
CA ARG A 120 16.41 -5.77 21.77
C ARG A 120 14.89 -5.90 21.83
N ALA A 121 14.15 -4.80 21.78
CA ALA A 121 12.69 -4.87 21.76
C ALA A 121 12.20 -5.58 20.50
N VAL A 122 11.19 -6.42 20.65
CA VAL A 122 10.47 -7.04 19.53
C VAL A 122 9.52 -6.03 18.93
N LEU A 123 8.77 -5.33 19.78
CA LEU A 123 7.83 -4.28 19.44
C LEU A 123 8.43 -2.93 19.82
N GLY A 124 8.46 -1.99 18.87
CA GLY A 124 8.93 -0.62 19.10
C GLY A 124 7.85 0.27 19.68
N GLU A 125 6.65 0.15 19.13
CA GLU A 125 5.49 0.93 19.56
C GLU A 125 4.29 0.01 19.74
N VAL A 126 3.52 0.24 20.80
CA VAL A 126 2.26 -0.44 21.08
C VAL A 126 1.19 0.61 21.28
N HIS A 127 0.00 0.38 20.72
CA HIS A 127 -1.14 1.29 20.79
C HIS A 127 -2.40 0.54 21.19
N ASP A 128 -3.21 1.17 22.04
CA ASP A 128 -4.57 0.72 22.30
C ASP A 128 -5.37 0.71 20.99
N ALA A 129 -5.90 -0.43 20.63
CA ALA A 129 -6.70 -0.67 19.42
C ALA A 129 -8.10 -1.20 19.76
N CYS A 130 -8.57 -0.93 20.97
CA CYS A 130 -9.93 -1.26 21.38
C CYS A 130 -10.97 -0.57 20.49
N ASP A 131 -12.17 -1.11 20.46
CA ASP A 131 -13.32 -0.37 19.93
C ASP A 131 -13.63 0.87 20.78
N ALA A 132 -14.47 1.75 20.27
CA ALA A 132 -14.79 3.02 20.92
C ALA A 132 -15.40 2.86 22.32
N LEU A 133 -16.03 1.72 22.62
CA LEU A 133 -16.64 1.40 23.89
C LEU A 133 -15.71 0.63 24.83
N GLY A 134 -14.55 0.18 24.34
CA GLY A 134 -13.62 -0.67 25.08
C GLY A 134 -14.12 -2.10 25.32
N ALA A 135 -15.21 -2.48 24.65
CA ALA A 135 -15.83 -3.81 24.82
C ALA A 135 -15.04 -4.93 24.14
N ARG A 136 -14.19 -4.58 23.17
CA ARG A 136 -13.29 -5.50 22.49
C ARG A 136 -11.86 -5.05 22.71
N ALA A 137 -11.16 -5.79 23.59
CA ALA A 137 -9.79 -5.47 23.91
C ALA A 137 -8.84 -5.89 22.78
N ALA A 138 -8.04 -4.95 22.31
CA ALA A 138 -6.99 -5.19 21.33
C ALA A 138 -5.82 -4.22 21.51
N LEU A 139 -4.61 -4.72 21.23
CA LEU A 139 -3.39 -3.91 21.13
C LEU A 139 -2.82 -4.06 19.72
N SER A 140 -2.47 -2.95 19.11
CA SER A 140 -1.76 -2.89 17.84
C SER A 140 -0.32 -2.48 18.07
N ALA A 141 0.63 -3.09 17.39
CA ALA A 141 2.04 -2.78 17.59
C ALA A 141 2.83 -2.78 16.29
N PHE A 142 3.88 -1.94 16.23
CA PHE A 142 4.90 -2.01 15.19
C PHE A 142 6.11 -2.79 15.70
N PHE A 143 6.67 -3.63 14.83
CA PHE A 143 7.92 -4.33 15.13
C PHE A 143 9.11 -3.38 15.10
N ALA A 144 10.01 -3.52 16.10
CA ALA A 144 11.34 -2.91 16.10
C ALA A 144 12.39 -3.80 15.41
N LEU A 145 12.08 -5.08 15.23
CA LEU A 145 13.01 -6.05 14.65
C LEU A 145 13.25 -5.76 13.16
N PRO A 146 14.53 -5.78 12.69
CA PRO A 146 14.86 -5.71 11.28
C PRO A 146 14.20 -6.83 10.46
N ILE A 147 14.00 -6.59 9.16
CA ILE A 147 13.38 -7.54 8.22
C ILE A 147 14.05 -8.91 8.28
N SER A 148 15.39 -8.95 8.24
CA SER A 148 16.16 -10.21 8.27
C SER A 148 15.92 -11.01 9.55
N VAL A 149 15.79 -10.33 10.69
CA VAL A 149 15.51 -10.97 11.98
C VAL A 149 14.08 -11.49 12.02
N ARG A 150 13.10 -10.70 11.55
CA ARG A 150 11.71 -11.16 11.45
C ARG A 150 11.58 -12.40 10.57
N GLY A 151 12.24 -12.40 9.41
CA GLY A 151 12.27 -13.55 8.51
C GLY A 151 12.85 -14.80 9.17
N ALA A 152 13.98 -14.68 9.88
CA ALA A 152 14.63 -15.77 10.56
C ALA A 152 13.79 -16.36 11.72
N PHE A 153 13.02 -15.53 12.42
CA PHE A 153 12.21 -15.92 13.58
C PHE A 153 10.70 -16.01 13.28
N ARG A 154 10.28 -16.05 12.02
CA ARG A 154 8.88 -15.99 11.59
C ARG A 154 7.91 -16.82 12.45
N LEU A 155 8.23 -18.09 12.69
CA LEU A 155 7.39 -18.99 13.48
C LEU A 155 7.36 -18.66 14.98
N GLY A 156 8.40 -18.03 15.48
CA GLY A 156 8.53 -17.62 16.88
C GLY A 156 7.98 -16.23 17.19
N LEU A 157 7.72 -15.39 16.16
CA LEU A 157 7.27 -14.01 16.38
C LEU A 157 6.03 -13.90 17.27
N PRO A 158 4.97 -14.74 17.12
CA PRO A 158 3.80 -14.63 17.99
C PRO A 158 4.15 -14.86 19.48
N LEU A 159 5.07 -15.76 19.78
CA LEU A 159 5.52 -15.99 21.15
C LEU A 159 6.31 -14.81 21.70
N LEU A 160 7.21 -14.24 20.88
CA LEU A 160 7.99 -13.07 21.28
C LEU A 160 7.08 -11.86 21.53
N VAL A 161 6.06 -11.64 20.69
CA VAL A 161 5.06 -10.59 20.86
C VAL A 161 4.32 -10.77 22.18
N ARG A 162 3.77 -11.97 22.47
CA ARG A 162 3.08 -12.25 23.75
C ARG A 162 3.99 -12.01 24.94
N SER A 163 5.25 -12.44 24.86
CA SER A 163 6.22 -12.25 25.93
C SER A 163 6.44 -10.77 26.24
N GLN A 164 6.66 -9.93 25.22
CA GLN A 164 6.85 -8.51 25.47
C GLN A 164 5.57 -7.81 25.94
N LEU A 165 4.39 -8.15 25.37
CA LEU A 165 3.12 -7.60 25.84
C LEU A 165 2.84 -7.98 27.29
N SER A 166 3.20 -9.20 27.71
CA SER A 166 3.08 -9.63 29.11
C SER A 166 4.00 -8.85 30.06
N GLN A 167 5.19 -8.49 29.60
CA GLN A 167 6.10 -7.63 30.37
C GLN A 167 5.56 -6.20 30.51
N LEU A 168 4.86 -5.68 29.51
CA LEU A 168 4.32 -4.32 29.49
C LEU A 168 2.98 -4.19 30.22
N PHE A 169 2.10 -5.19 30.07
CA PHE A 169 0.69 -5.12 30.48
C PHE A 169 0.25 -6.25 31.41
N GLY A 170 1.19 -7.02 31.92
CA GLY A 170 0.91 -8.10 32.87
C GLY A 170 0.58 -9.46 32.22
N PRO A 171 0.45 -10.53 33.03
CA PRO A 171 0.33 -11.91 32.55
C PRO A 171 -0.87 -12.18 31.63
N ARG A 172 -1.98 -11.46 31.83
CA ARG A 172 -3.19 -11.57 31.00
C ARG A 172 -2.92 -11.29 29.51
N ALA A 173 -1.89 -10.49 29.21
CA ALA A 173 -1.51 -10.19 27.82
C ALA A 173 -0.98 -11.41 27.06
N GLN A 174 -0.64 -12.53 27.72
CA GLN A 174 -0.23 -13.78 27.05
C GLN A 174 -1.40 -14.49 26.35
N GLU A 175 -2.64 -14.23 26.73
CA GLU A 175 -3.85 -14.88 26.21
C GLU A 175 -4.27 -14.35 24.83
N ALA A 176 -3.54 -13.39 24.30
CA ALA A 176 -3.86 -12.79 23.00
C ALA A 176 -3.84 -13.79 21.84
N GLU A 177 -4.82 -13.69 20.96
CA GLU A 177 -4.69 -14.14 19.57
C GLU A 177 -3.80 -13.15 18.83
N ILE A 178 -2.67 -13.61 18.30
CA ILE A 178 -1.72 -12.77 17.59
C ILE A 178 -1.89 -12.94 16.08
N ARG A 179 -2.14 -11.82 15.38
CA ARG A 179 -2.05 -11.72 13.93
C ARG A 179 -0.91 -10.80 13.55
N ILE A 180 -0.08 -11.24 12.60
CA ILE A 180 1.09 -10.48 12.15
C ILE A 180 0.95 -10.27 10.65
N GLN A 181 1.13 -9.02 10.23
CA GLN A 181 1.31 -8.64 8.84
C GLN A 181 2.71 -8.04 8.69
N ASP A 182 3.56 -8.72 7.93
CA ASP A 182 4.86 -8.22 7.52
C ASP A 182 4.79 -7.78 6.05
N TRP A 183 4.84 -6.47 5.80
CA TRP A 183 4.76 -5.94 4.43
C TRP A 183 6.04 -6.18 3.63
N ALA A 184 7.17 -6.48 4.30
CA ALA A 184 8.39 -6.87 3.60
C ALA A 184 8.25 -8.20 2.83
N ASP A 185 7.31 -9.05 3.27
CA ASP A 185 6.96 -10.30 2.58
C ASP A 185 5.84 -10.15 1.55
N GLU A 186 5.22 -8.95 1.47
CA GLU A 186 4.10 -8.71 0.57
C GLU A 186 4.62 -8.30 -0.82
N PRO A 187 4.50 -9.20 -1.82
CA PRO A 187 5.10 -8.99 -3.14
C PRO A 187 4.50 -7.81 -3.91
N TRP A 188 3.30 -7.36 -3.54
CA TRP A 188 2.62 -6.23 -4.21
C TRP A 188 2.85 -4.89 -3.51
N THR A 189 3.64 -4.87 -2.45
CA THR A 189 3.97 -3.68 -1.67
C THR A 189 5.46 -3.41 -1.65
N CYS A 190 6.27 -4.42 -1.35
CA CYS A 190 7.71 -4.28 -1.10
C CYS A 190 8.53 -4.68 -2.32
N ALA A 191 9.25 -3.74 -2.91
CA ALA A 191 10.25 -3.99 -3.92
C ALA A 191 11.59 -4.42 -3.27
N LYS A 192 12.52 -4.95 -4.06
CA LYS A 192 13.85 -5.35 -3.55
C LYS A 192 14.60 -4.21 -2.86
N LEU A 193 14.50 -3.00 -3.41
CA LEU A 193 15.13 -1.81 -2.83
C LEU A 193 14.44 -1.35 -1.53
N ASP A 194 13.19 -1.73 -1.29
CA ASP A 194 12.45 -1.43 -0.06
C ASP A 194 12.78 -2.40 1.08
N GLN A 195 13.53 -3.47 0.83
CA GLN A 195 14.05 -4.38 1.87
C GLN A 195 15.08 -3.69 2.78
N THR A 196 15.60 -2.53 2.38
CA THR A 196 16.41 -1.66 3.23
C THR A 196 15.53 -0.46 3.61
N PRO A 197 14.91 -0.47 4.81
CA PRO A 197 14.01 0.60 5.23
C PRO A 197 14.74 1.94 5.34
N SER A 198 14.03 3.02 5.04
CA SER A 198 14.47 4.38 5.38
C SER A 198 14.12 4.66 6.84
N ASP A 199 15.03 5.32 7.56
CA ASP A 199 14.79 5.74 8.95
C ASP A 199 13.83 6.95 9.05
N ALA A 200 13.53 7.58 7.93
CA ALA A 200 12.66 8.75 7.88
C ALA A 200 11.58 8.60 6.80
N HIS A 201 10.49 9.34 6.98
CA HIS A 201 9.46 9.45 5.94
C HIS A 201 10.07 10.04 4.66
N PRO A 202 9.92 9.37 3.50
CA PRO A 202 10.45 9.87 2.23
C PRO A 202 9.79 11.20 1.84
N THR A 203 10.55 12.05 1.17
CA THR A 203 9.98 13.25 0.53
C THR A 203 9.44 12.86 -0.84
N TYR A 204 8.12 13.01 -1.01
CA TYR A 204 7.45 12.78 -2.27
C TYR A 204 7.10 14.14 -2.90
N ASP A 205 7.85 14.58 -3.87
CA ASP A 205 7.57 15.77 -4.70
C ASP A 205 8.28 15.63 -6.04
N ASN A 206 8.18 14.44 -6.63
CA ASN A 206 8.84 14.18 -7.90
C ASN A 206 7.92 14.54 -9.06
N ARG A 207 8.20 15.68 -9.71
CA ARG A 207 7.42 16.18 -10.84
C ARG A 207 7.40 15.25 -12.05
N LEU A 208 8.42 14.40 -12.22
CA LEU A 208 8.42 13.40 -13.29
C LEU A 208 7.31 12.36 -13.10
N LEU A 209 6.98 12.00 -11.84
CA LEU A 209 5.86 11.12 -11.53
C LEU A 209 4.50 11.83 -11.63
N GLN A 210 4.49 13.16 -11.69
CA GLN A 210 3.28 13.96 -11.88
C GLN A 210 3.03 14.29 -13.37
N THR A 211 4.02 14.06 -14.22
CA THR A 211 3.95 14.37 -15.65
C THR A 211 3.58 13.11 -16.44
N PRO A 212 2.54 13.14 -17.27
CA PRO A 212 2.19 12.02 -18.12
C PRO A 212 3.30 11.64 -19.10
N ALA A 213 3.52 10.36 -19.28
CA ALA A 213 4.37 9.82 -20.34
C ALA A 213 3.55 9.44 -21.59
N TRP A 214 4.25 9.06 -22.67
CA TRP A 214 3.65 8.58 -23.92
C TRP A 214 2.55 9.51 -24.46
N ASN A 215 2.90 10.77 -24.66
CA ASN A 215 1.97 11.81 -25.16
C ASN A 215 0.64 11.88 -24.38
N GLY A 216 0.70 11.73 -23.05
CA GLY A 216 -0.46 11.83 -22.19
C GLY A 216 -1.29 10.56 -22.08
N GLN A 217 -0.75 9.42 -22.44
CA GLN A 217 -1.46 8.15 -22.36
C GLN A 217 -1.11 7.35 -21.10
N LEU A 218 0.07 7.56 -20.52
CA LEU A 218 0.52 6.85 -19.31
C LEU A 218 0.68 7.83 -18.15
N HIS A 219 0.00 7.54 -17.03
CA HIS A 219 -0.01 8.35 -15.83
C HIS A 219 0.39 7.51 -14.61
N PHE A 220 1.00 8.17 -13.61
CA PHE A 220 1.29 7.57 -12.31
C PHE A 220 0.35 8.17 -11.25
N GLY A 221 -0.33 7.30 -10.49
CA GLY A 221 -1.47 7.68 -9.65
C GLY A 221 -1.42 7.14 -8.22
N GLY A 222 -0.30 6.56 -7.79
CA GLY A 222 -0.08 6.19 -6.40
C GLY A 222 0.12 7.42 -5.50
N SER A 223 0.03 7.23 -4.19
CA SER A 223 0.30 8.28 -3.19
C SER A 223 1.68 8.90 -3.33
N GLU A 224 2.65 8.13 -3.83
CA GLU A 224 4.03 8.53 -4.06
C GLU A 224 4.18 9.55 -5.21
N SER A 225 3.17 9.68 -6.07
CA SER A 225 3.11 10.68 -7.15
C SER A 225 2.40 11.97 -6.74
N ALA A 226 1.97 12.10 -5.50
CA ALA A 226 1.26 13.28 -5.00
C ALA A 226 2.19 14.47 -4.80
N ALA A 227 1.66 15.69 -4.99
CA ALA A 227 2.38 16.93 -4.69
C ALA A 227 2.45 17.22 -3.18
N PHE A 228 1.51 16.67 -2.40
CA PHE A 228 1.51 16.75 -0.94
C PHE A 228 0.88 15.49 -0.33
N GLY A 229 1.22 15.19 0.92
CA GLY A 229 0.70 14.04 1.64
C GLY A 229 1.11 12.68 1.04
N GLY A 230 2.21 12.65 0.29
CA GLY A 230 2.71 11.42 -0.32
C GLY A 230 2.98 10.34 0.71
N GLY A 231 2.75 9.07 0.36
CA GLY A 231 2.82 7.93 1.28
C GLY A 231 1.61 7.75 2.19
N TYR A 232 0.71 8.73 2.27
CA TYR A 232 -0.53 8.70 3.06
C TYR A 232 -1.77 8.58 2.18
N MET A 233 -2.92 8.29 2.79
CA MET A 233 -4.22 8.28 2.08
C MET A 233 -4.56 9.63 1.44
N GLU A 234 -4.16 10.73 2.08
CA GLU A 234 -4.32 12.09 1.57
C GLU A 234 -3.60 12.27 0.24
N GLY A 235 -2.37 11.77 0.12
CA GLY A 235 -1.62 11.80 -1.14
C GLY A 235 -2.29 10.98 -2.24
N ALA A 236 -2.87 9.83 -1.90
CA ALA A 236 -3.63 9.04 -2.88
C ALA A 236 -4.88 9.79 -3.38
N LEU A 237 -5.57 10.54 -2.51
CA LEU A 237 -6.72 11.37 -2.90
C LEU A 237 -6.29 12.57 -3.74
N GLU A 238 -5.17 13.22 -3.39
CA GLU A 238 -4.58 14.30 -4.19
C GLU A 238 -4.24 13.82 -5.59
N ALA A 239 -3.46 12.74 -5.71
CA ALA A 239 -3.08 12.16 -7.00
C ALA A 239 -4.30 11.79 -7.85
N ALA A 240 -5.33 11.18 -7.26
CA ALA A 240 -6.58 10.86 -7.94
C ALA A 240 -7.31 12.14 -8.44
N GLY A 241 -7.34 13.20 -7.62
CA GLY A 241 -7.92 14.49 -7.97
C GLY A 241 -7.19 15.17 -9.14
N ARG A 242 -5.86 15.16 -9.13
CA ARG A 242 -5.00 15.65 -10.21
C ARG A 242 -5.28 14.89 -11.50
N LEU A 243 -5.19 13.57 -11.47
CA LEU A 243 -5.40 12.70 -12.63
C LEU A 243 -6.79 12.84 -13.23
N ARG A 244 -7.82 12.97 -12.42
CA ARG A 244 -9.17 13.21 -12.90
C ARG A 244 -9.22 14.48 -13.76
N ARG A 245 -8.61 15.58 -13.32
CA ARG A 245 -8.57 16.84 -14.09
C ARG A 245 -7.80 16.67 -15.41
N GLU A 246 -6.62 16.08 -15.36
CA GLU A 246 -5.75 15.85 -16.54
C GLU A 246 -6.45 14.99 -17.60
N ILE A 247 -7.01 13.85 -17.18
CA ILE A 247 -7.69 12.91 -18.09
C ILE A 247 -8.93 13.56 -18.74
N LEU A 248 -9.73 14.29 -17.98
CA LEU A 248 -10.91 14.97 -18.52
C LEU A 248 -10.54 16.08 -19.50
N THR A 249 -9.48 16.86 -19.21
CA THR A 249 -8.99 17.90 -20.10
C THR A 249 -8.46 17.31 -21.41
N THR A 250 -7.65 16.26 -21.34
CA THR A 250 -7.13 15.56 -22.53
C THR A 250 -8.26 14.97 -23.37
N ARG A 251 -9.28 14.42 -22.74
CA ARG A 251 -10.45 13.86 -23.41
C ARG A 251 -11.25 14.95 -24.14
N ALA A 252 -11.48 16.09 -23.50
CA ALA A 252 -12.18 17.22 -24.09
C ALA A 252 -11.43 17.78 -25.32
N ALA A 253 -10.11 17.95 -25.24
CA ALA A 253 -9.28 18.41 -26.35
C ALA A 253 -9.38 17.46 -27.57
N ARG A 254 -9.30 16.15 -27.37
CA ARG A 254 -9.42 15.15 -28.45
C ARG A 254 -10.80 15.11 -29.08
N LEU A 255 -11.86 15.36 -28.34
CA LEU A 255 -13.22 15.46 -28.91
C LEU A 255 -13.39 16.68 -29.79
N ASN A 256 -12.77 17.83 -29.45
CA ASN A 256 -12.81 19.03 -30.21
C ASN A 256 -12.01 18.91 -31.53
N ASP A 257 -10.87 18.22 -31.55
CA ASP A 257 -10.05 17.96 -32.73
C ASP A 257 -10.78 17.09 -33.77
N THR A 258 -11.64 16.17 -33.33
CA THR A 258 -12.42 15.30 -34.23
C THR A 258 -13.64 16.00 -34.83
N THR A 259 -13.99 17.23 -34.38
CA THR A 259 -15.18 17.97 -34.84
C THR A 259 -14.85 19.09 -35.82
N VAL A 260 -13.59 19.32 -36.21
CA VAL A 260 -13.25 20.29 -37.26
C VAL A 260 -13.53 19.65 -38.62
N PRO A 261 -14.55 20.08 -39.38
CA PRO A 261 -14.75 19.59 -40.72
C PRO A 261 -13.62 20.09 -41.60
N THR A 262 -12.98 19.21 -42.34
CA THR A 262 -12.15 19.59 -43.48
C THR A 262 -13.03 20.38 -44.44
N SER A 263 -12.99 21.73 -44.44
CA SER A 263 -13.59 22.53 -45.46
C SER A 263 -12.85 22.22 -46.76
N CYS A 264 -13.53 21.53 -47.66
CA CYS A 264 -13.12 21.40 -49.04
C CYS A 264 -12.91 22.81 -49.63
N ALA A 265 -11.66 23.11 -49.95
CA ALA A 265 -11.36 24.19 -50.88
C ALA A 265 -11.77 23.73 -52.30
N SER A 266 -12.69 24.43 -52.86
CA SER A 266 -13.09 24.34 -54.29
C SER A 266 -12.04 24.97 -55.18
#